data_f4bc171f13fd5dc8244d4963bfb6f9cc
#
_entry.id   f4bc171f13fd5dc8244d4963bfb6f9cc
#
_cell.length_a   1.000
_cell.length_b   1.000
_cell.length_c   1.000
_cell.angle_alpha   90.00
_cell.angle_beta   90.00
_cell.angle_gamma   90.00
#
_symmetry.space_group_name_H-M   'P 1'
#
loop_
_entity.id
_entity.type
_entity.pdbx_description
1 polymer ?
#
loop_
_entity_poly.entity_id
_entity_poly.type
_entity_poly.pdbx_seq_one_letter_code
_entity_poly.pdbx_strand_id
1 'polypeptide(L)'
;MRPGQIIVLATPVFFLLIGIEFLVGRRRAKLGTGHDTYRLPDTINSLGLGILSQISAVLTGLLRIGLYTACWSAFALFPNEHFWTQWHGWLLALVFYDLCYYWLHRFGHESAVLWAAHVVHHQSQHYNLSTALRQTSSGALLGWIFYLPMAIAGVPPLVFGVVALVDLLYQFWVHTEQVGRLGWFDRWFCSPSNHRVHHAVNDRYIDRNYGGVLIVWDRLFGTFKEEDEPCVYGTRSPLRSWDPIWANAEVYWALARDSWRTRRWSDKLRVWIKPPGWRPADVAAIDPKPAFDIRQVQRYEPQASGSVRAFAAAQFALLLAGAIAFLWFSDTLPLATSLVWLAALTAGLWATGAALQGRLTVAEVLFIDAAALATASGALGIGQLHGVFKPLALAVLIGFALTRHRAPEVPGRFARLLIAGLVASLAGDVLLMWPQFFVPGLVCFLLAHLAYIGLFAQGVGLFPRPNALAATLGIGAVMYAFLWWGGLPGGLRIPVGLYVVVIACMAAQAIGRAAVAGDRASLKVAVGASFFMLSDSLLATNRFVLTLPVASLWVLATYYAAQWLIAAHVRPAGEAAADQLPNMSPSR
;
A
#
# COMPACT_ATOMS: atom_id res chain seq x y z
N MET A 1 10.95 26.59 8.44
CA MET A 1 11.04 25.14 8.22
C MET A 1 9.89 24.69 7.33
N ARG A 2 10.11 23.74 6.46
CA ARG A 2 9.10 23.19 5.56
C ARG A 2 8.31 22.07 6.25
N PRO A 3 7.05 21.80 5.86
CA PRO A 3 6.21 20.79 6.53
C PRO A 3 6.86 19.42 6.67
N GLY A 4 7.51 18.90 5.63
CA GLY A 4 8.22 17.62 5.67
C GLY A 4 9.36 17.61 6.70
N GLN A 5 10.11 18.71 6.83
CA GLN A 5 11.19 18.83 7.82
C GLN A 5 10.68 18.83 9.26
N ILE A 6 9.51 19.43 9.52
CA ILE A 6 8.90 19.44 10.86
C ILE A 6 8.57 18.01 11.29
N ILE A 7 7.98 17.20 10.41
CA ILE A 7 7.67 15.79 10.68
C ILE A 7 8.95 15.00 10.96
N VAL A 8 9.99 15.20 10.15
CA VAL A 8 11.29 14.53 10.34
C VAL A 8 11.90 14.88 11.70
N LEU A 9 11.86 16.16 12.11
CA LEU A 9 12.38 16.60 13.41
C LEU A 9 11.55 16.10 14.60
N ALA A 10 10.23 15.89 14.43
CA ALA A 10 9.36 15.31 15.44
C ALA A 10 9.54 13.79 15.59
N THR A 11 10.00 13.10 14.54
CA THR A 11 10.14 11.63 14.51
C THR A 11 10.95 11.05 15.66
N PRO A 12 12.14 11.57 16.05
CA PRO A 12 12.89 11.05 17.20
C PRO A 12 12.12 11.14 18.52
N VAL A 13 11.29 12.18 18.71
CA VAL A 13 10.47 12.34 19.91
C VAL A 13 9.40 11.25 19.98
N PHE A 14 8.73 10.98 18.86
CA PHE A 14 7.74 9.89 18.79
C PHE A 14 8.37 8.54 19.11
N PHE A 15 9.50 8.21 18.52
CA PHE A 15 10.20 6.94 18.80
C PHE A 15 10.72 6.84 20.23
N LEU A 16 11.19 7.95 20.82
CA LEU A 16 11.56 7.99 22.23
C LEU A 16 10.38 7.66 23.13
N LEU A 17 9.22 8.29 22.90
CA LEU A 17 8.01 8.06 23.71
C LEU A 17 7.46 6.64 23.51
N ILE A 18 7.47 6.10 22.29
CA ILE A 18 7.15 4.69 21.99
C ILE A 18 8.09 3.76 22.76
N GLY A 19 9.40 4.04 22.78
CA GLY A 19 10.38 3.26 23.52
C GLY A 19 10.13 3.28 25.03
N ILE A 20 9.81 4.45 25.59
CA ILE A 20 9.46 4.59 27.02
C ILE A 20 8.20 3.78 27.33
N GLU A 21 7.13 3.93 26.55
CA GLU A 21 5.89 3.18 26.77
C GLU A 21 6.11 1.67 26.67
N PHE A 22 6.86 1.21 25.68
CA PHE A 22 7.24 -0.19 25.52
C PHE A 22 7.96 -0.74 26.75
N LEU A 23 8.95 -0.02 27.27
CA LEU A 23 9.69 -0.42 28.47
C LEU A 23 8.81 -0.43 29.72
N VAL A 24 7.94 0.56 29.89
CA VAL A 24 6.97 0.64 30.99
C VAL A 24 5.99 -0.53 30.91
N GLY A 25 5.39 -0.80 29.73
CA GLY A 25 4.45 -1.90 29.53
C GLY A 25 5.08 -3.26 29.83
N ARG A 26 6.31 -3.51 29.35
CA ARG A 26 7.05 -4.74 29.63
C ARG A 26 7.39 -4.90 31.12
N ARG A 27 7.78 -3.81 31.79
CA ARG A 27 8.05 -3.84 33.24
C ARG A 27 6.77 -4.16 34.03
N ARG A 28 5.64 -3.51 33.70
CA ARG A 28 4.34 -3.77 34.35
C ARG A 28 3.87 -5.21 34.12
N ALA A 29 4.01 -5.72 32.90
CA ALA A 29 3.69 -7.12 32.60
C ALA A 29 4.52 -8.11 33.44
N LYS A 30 5.83 -7.86 33.59
CA LYS A 30 6.71 -8.68 34.44
C LYS A 30 6.33 -8.62 35.93
N LEU A 31 5.82 -7.49 36.40
CA LEU A 31 5.39 -7.29 37.79
C LEU A 31 3.94 -7.74 38.05
N GLY A 32 3.22 -8.19 37.02
CA GLY A 32 1.78 -8.56 37.13
C GLY A 32 0.86 -7.37 37.36
N THR A 33 1.32 -6.12 37.13
CA THR A 33 0.55 -4.88 37.35
C THR A 33 0.01 -4.29 36.05
N GLY A 34 0.16 -4.98 34.92
CA GLY A 34 -0.30 -4.58 33.60
C GLY A 34 0.06 -5.61 32.54
N HIS A 35 -0.08 -5.26 31.27
CA HIS A 35 0.22 -6.15 30.15
C HIS A 35 1.08 -5.45 29.09
N ASP A 36 1.75 -6.27 28.27
CA ASP A 36 2.51 -5.81 27.12
C ASP A 36 1.57 -5.54 25.94
N THR A 37 1.52 -4.28 25.50
CA THR A 37 0.62 -3.81 24.46
C THR A 37 1.23 -3.85 23.06
N TYR A 38 2.53 -4.17 22.96
CA TYR A 38 3.27 -4.16 21.69
C TYR A 38 3.39 -5.56 21.06
N ARG A 39 3.13 -5.63 19.76
CA ARG A 39 3.44 -6.78 18.91
C ARG A 39 4.19 -6.29 17.68
N LEU A 40 5.38 -6.82 17.44
CA LEU A 40 6.28 -6.34 16.38
C LEU A 40 5.61 -6.25 15.00
N PRO A 41 4.84 -7.26 14.51
CA PRO A 41 4.16 -7.15 13.21
C PRO A 41 3.14 -6.02 13.15
N ASP A 42 2.33 -5.84 14.20
CA ASP A 42 1.35 -4.75 14.27
C ASP A 42 2.03 -3.39 14.36
N THR A 43 3.08 -3.28 15.17
CA THR A 43 3.88 -2.04 15.30
C THR A 43 4.51 -1.63 13.97
N ILE A 44 5.16 -2.57 13.25
CA ILE A 44 5.72 -2.31 11.92
C ILE A 44 4.61 -1.89 10.94
N ASN A 45 3.45 -2.55 10.97
CA ASN A 45 2.33 -2.18 10.10
C ASN A 45 1.77 -0.80 10.45
N SER A 46 1.58 -0.49 11.73
CA SER A 46 1.07 0.82 12.18
C SER A 46 2.01 1.96 11.77
N LEU A 47 3.31 1.82 12.05
CA LEU A 47 4.32 2.79 11.66
C LEU A 47 4.47 2.87 10.13
N GLY A 48 4.37 1.74 9.42
CA GLY A 48 4.41 1.67 7.96
C GLY A 48 3.24 2.42 7.30
N LEU A 49 2.04 2.33 7.86
CA LEU A 49 0.87 3.11 7.43
C LEU A 49 1.06 4.61 7.71
N GLY A 50 1.69 4.96 8.83
CA GLY A 50 2.11 6.33 9.11
C GLY A 50 3.10 6.87 8.07
N ILE A 51 4.12 6.09 7.72
CA ILE A 51 5.06 6.43 6.65
C ILE A 51 4.30 6.62 5.33
N LEU A 52 3.46 5.66 4.93
CA LEU A 52 2.70 5.73 3.68
C LEU A 52 1.80 6.97 3.64
N SER A 53 1.14 7.30 4.75
CA SER A 53 0.33 8.52 4.87
C SER A 53 1.17 9.79 4.66
N GLN A 54 2.35 9.90 5.30
CA GLN A 54 3.21 11.09 5.19
C GLN A 54 3.81 11.24 3.80
N ILE A 55 4.31 10.15 3.19
CA ILE A 55 4.86 10.22 1.82
C ILE A 55 3.76 10.51 0.77
N SER A 56 2.54 10.01 0.98
CA SER A 56 1.39 10.35 0.14
C SER A 56 0.93 11.79 0.32
N ALA A 57 1.04 12.33 1.54
CA ALA A 57 0.67 13.71 1.85
C ALA A 57 1.53 14.75 1.11
N VAL A 58 2.73 14.40 0.66
CA VAL A 58 3.55 15.26 -0.23
C VAL A 58 2.79 15.58 -1.52
N LEU A 59 2.00 14.64 -2.06
CA LEU A 59 1.20 14.86 -3.26
C LEU A 59 -0.13 15.56 -3.00
N THR A 60 -0.72 15.36 -1.82
CA THR A 60 -2.08 15.82 -1.49
C THR A 60 -2.10 17.01 -0.52
N GLY A 61 -0.99 17.29 0.17
CA GLY A 61 -0.89 18.36 1.18
C GLY A 61 -1.11 19.77 0.60
N LEU A 62 -0.61 20.00 -0.62
CA LEU A 62 -0.84 21.26 -1.35
C LEU A 62 -2.32 21.48 -1.65
N LEU A 63 -3.10 20.42 -1.86
CA LEU A 63 -4.54 20.52 -2.11
C LEU A 63 -5.27 21.12 -0.90
N ARG A 64 -5.03 20.59 0.31
CA ARG A 64 -5.71 21.05 1.53
C ARG A 64 -5.35 22.49 1.87
N ILE A 65 -4.06 22.83 1.91
CA ILE A 65 -3.60 24.20 2.21
C ILE A 65 -3.99 25.16 1.09
N GLY A 66 -3.88 24.74 -0.18
CA GLY A 66 -4.27 25.58 -1.32
C GLY A 66 -5.76 25.91 -1.33
N LEU A 67 -6.64 24.93 -1.11
CA LEU A 67 -8.08 25.13 -1.03
C LEU A 67 -8.46 26.01 0.16
N TYR A 68 -7.82 25.81 1.32
CA TYR A 68 -8.01 26.65 2.48
C TYR A 68 -7.61 28.10 2.20
N THR A 69 -6.41 28.31 1.63
CA THR A 69 -5.90 29.64 1.30
C THR A 69 -6.76 30.35 0.26
N ALA A 70 -7.20 29.62 -0.78
CA ALA A 70 -8.09 30.18 -1.80
C ALA A 70 -9.44 30.61 -1.19
N CYS A 71 -10.02 29.78 -0.32
CA CYS A 71 -11.26 30.11 0.40
C CYS A 71 -11.06 31.32 1.33
N TRP A 72 -9.96 31.34 2.09
CA TRP A 72 -9.62 32.48 2.95
C TRP A 72 -9.46 33.77 2.15
N SER A 73 -8.72 33.74 1.05
CA SER A 73 -8.50 34.94 0.20
C SER A 73 -9.78 35.48 -0.43
N ALA A 74 -10.75 34.58 -0.74
CA ALA A 74 -11.98 34.96 -1.43
C ALA A 74 -13.14 35.36 -0.47
N PHE A 75 -13.20 34.72 0.72
CA PHE A 75 -14.41 34.74 1.56
C PHE A 75 -14.15 35.08 3.02
N ALA A 76 -12.93 35.46 3.44
CA ALA A 76 -12.64 35.77 4.83
C ALA A 76 -13.44 37.02 5.31
N LEU A 77 -14.25 36.83 6.36
CA LEU A 77 -15.09 37.86 6.95
C LEU A 77 -14.31 38.80 7.89
N PHE A 78 -13.31 38.25 8.59
CA PHE A 78 -12.48 39.00 9.53
C PHE A 78 -10.99 38.66 9.33
N PRO A 79 -10.36 39.11 8.21
CA PRO A 79 -8.97 38.80 7.88
C PRO A 79 -8.00 39.70 8.65
N ASN A 80 -8.18 39.85 9.96
CA ASN A 80 -7.33 40.69 10.81
C ASN A 80 -6.16 39.84 11.34
N GLU A 81 -5.03 39.84 10.60
CA GLU A 81 -3.84 39.08 10.97
C GLU A 81 -3.29 39.51 12.34
N HIS A 82 -3.37 40.80 12.69
CA HIS A 82 -2.91 41.27 13.99
C HIS A 82 -3.69 40.61 15.14
N PHE A 83 -5.03 40.52 15.03
CA PHE A 83 -5.87 39.80 16.01
C PHE A 83 -5.51 38.34 16.11
N TRP A 84 -5.46 37.64 14.96
CA TRP A 84 -5.25 36.18 14.93
C TRP A 84 -3.84 35.76 15.37
N THR A 85 -2.84 36.64 15.32
CA THR A 85 -1.46 36.35 15.78
C THR A 85 -1.21 36.74 17.25
N GLN A 86 -2.18 37.33 17.96
CA GLN A 86 -2.11 37.51 19.40
C GLN A 86 -2.45 36.19 20.14
N TRP A 87 -2.06 36.09 21.41
CA TRP A 87 -2.31 34.90 22.21
C TRP A 87 -3.79 34.45 22.26
N HIS A 88 -4.72 35.41 22.35
CA HIS A 88 -6.17 35.15 22.36
C HIS A 88 -6.66 34.66 20.98
N GLY A 89 -6.11 35.17 19.89
CA GLY A 89 -6.39 34.71 18.54
C GLY A 89 -5.92 33.27 18.31
N TRP A 90 -4.71 32.93 18.80
CA TRP A 90 -4.22 31.54 18.77
C TRP A 90 -5.10 30.59 19.56
N LEU A 91 -5.50 30.99 20.79
CA LEU A 91 -6.38 30.16 21.62
C LEU A 91 -7.74 29.95 20.96
N LEU A 92 -8.36 31.02 20.44
CA LEU A 92 -9.62 30.94 19.72
C LEU A 92 -9.51 30.08 18.46
N ALA A 93 -8.44 30.23 17.69
CA ALA A 93 -8.18 29.41 16.51
C ALA A 93 -8.01 27.92 16.87
N LEU A 94 -7.33 27.59 17.97
CA LEU A 94 -7.16 26.22 18.45
C LEU A 94 -8.51 25.60 18.85
N VAL A 95 -9.32 26.33 19.65
CA VAL A 95 -10.67 25.86 20.06
C VAL A 95 -11.58 25.69 18.83
N PHE A 96 -11.49 26.62 17.86
CA PHE A 96 -12.28 26.52 16.63
C PHE A 96 -11.80 25.35 15.73
N TYR A 97 -10.50 25.13 15.66
CA TYR A 97 -9.93 23.98 14.95
C TYR A 97 -10.43 22.67 15.55
N ASP A 98 -10.36 22.53 16.86
CA ASP A 98 -10.79 21.34 17.60
C ASP A 98 -12.31 21.07 17.43
N LEU A 99 -13.15 22.13 17.38
CA LEU A 99 -14.56 21.98 17.01
C LEU A 99 -14.75 21.47 15.57
N CYS A 100 -14.00 22.02 14.62
CA CYS A 100 -14.03 21.55 13.23
C CYS A 100 -13.55 20.09 13.13
N TYR A 101 -12.50 19.75 13.89
CA TYR A 101 -11.99 18.39 14.01
C TYR A 101 -13.04 17.43 14.59
N TYR A 102 -13.74 17.82 15.67
CA TYR A 102 -14.84 17.02 16.25
C TYR A 102 -15.88 16.63 15.17
N TRP A 103 -16.32 17.59 14.35
CA TRP A 103 -17.27 17.30 13.28
C TRP A 103 -16.68 16.43 12.17
N LEU A 104 -15.45 16.69 11.72
CA LEU A 104 -14.76 15.82 10.78
C LEU A 104 -14.67 14.39 11.31
N HIS A 105 -14.26 14.23 12.56
CA HIS A 105 -14.07 12.94 13.22
C HIS A 105 -15.40 12.19 13.38
N ARG A 106 -16.43 12.89 13.84
CA ARG A 106 -17.78 12.34 13.96
C ARG A 106 -18.33 11.87 12.61
N PHE A 107 -18.27 12.69 11.57
CA PHE A 107 -18.68 12.29 10.24
C PHE A 107 -17.78 11.19 9.64
N GLY A 108 -16.52 11.13 10.06
CA GLY A 108 -15.62 10.02 9.79
C GLY A 108 -16.16 8.68 10.25
N HIS A 109 -16.99 8.65 11.28
CA HIS A 109 -17.67 7.45 11.78
C HIS A 109 -19.12 7.30 11.29
N GLU A 110 -19.81 8.39 10.99
CA GLU A 110 -21.23 8.37 10.61
C GLU A 110 -21.48 8.32 9.09
N SER A 111 -20.43 8.48 8.23
CA SER A 111 -20.52 8.41 6.78
C SER A 111 -19.55 7.38 6.21
N ALA A 112 -20.05 6.44 5.39
CA ALA A 112 -19.25 5.31 4.90
C ALA A 112 -18.02 5.73 4.09
N VAL A 113 -18.11 6.77 3.24
CA VAL A 113 -16.95 7.27 2.48
C VAL A 113 -15.91 7.95 3.36
N LEU A 114 -16.35 8.67 4.39
CA LEU A 114 -15.44 9.31 5.35
C LEU A 114 -14.86 8.27 6.31
N TRP A 115 -15.63 7.24 6.68
CA TRP A 115 -15.11 6.08 7.39
C TRP A 115 -14.01 5.35 6.58
N ALA A 116 -14.19 5.16 5.27
CA ALA A 116 -13.16 4.58 4.42
C ALA A 116 -11.85 5.40 4.43
N ALA A 117 -11.96 6.73 4.63
CA ALA A 117 -10.82 7.63 4.80
C ALA A 117 -10.30 7.70 6.25
N HIS A 118 -10.93 7.00 7.22
CA HIS A 118 -10.57 7.04 8.64
C HIS A 118 -10.27 5.66 9.23
N VAL A 119 -10.91 4.62 8.73
CA VAL A 119 -10.86 3.25 9.25
C VAL A 119 -9.45 2.71 9.48
N VAL A 120 -8.47 3.10 8.66
CA VAL A 120 -7.07 2.66 8.79
C VAL A 120 -6.55 2.89 10.20
N HIS A 121 -6.92 4.00 10.82
CA HIS A 121 -6.55 4.38 12.18
C HIS A 121 -7.11 3.39 13.23
N HIS A 122 -8.30 2.83 13.01
CA HIS A 122 -8.98 1.89 13.90
C HIS A 122 -8.67 0.42 13.64
N GLN A 123 -7.95 0.06 12.57
CA GLN A 123 -7.74 -1.35 12.19
C GLN A 123 -6.81 -2.13 13.11
N SER A 124 -5.93 -1.47 13.91
CA SER A 124 -5.07 -2.15 14.85
C SER A 124 -5.90 -2.78 15.99
N GLN A 125 -5.57 -4.03 16.32
CA GLN A 125 -6.15 -4.75 17.46
C GLN A 125 -5.28 -4.62 18.73
N HIS A 126 -4.24 -3.81 18.66
CA HIS A 126 -3.37 -3.40 19.76
C HIS A 126 -3.44 -1.89 19.91
N TYR A 127 -3.44 -1.41 21.15
CA TYR A 127 -3.57 0.01 21.43
C TYR A 127 -2.36 0.51 22.21
N ASN A 128 -1.55 1.34 21.56
CA ASN A 128 -0.31 1.88 22.09
C ASN A 128 0.13 3.08 21.22
N LEU A 129 1.20 3.77 21.59
CA LEU A 129 1.65 4.97 20.87
C LEU A 129 2.02 4.74 19.40
N SER A 130 2.31 3.49 18.97
CA SER A 130 2.48 3.22 17.54
C SER A 130 1.16 3.28 16.77
N THR A 131 0.03 3.01 17.44
CA THR A 131 -1.33 3.13 16.88
C THR A 131 -1.67 4.59 16.56
N ALA A 132 -1.18 5.55 17.35
CA ALA A 132 -1.33 6.98 17.06
C ALA A 132 -0.77 7.37 15.69
N LEU A 133 0.34 6.73 15.29
CA LEU A 133 1.00 6.98 14.01
C LEU A 133 0.39 6.20 12.84
N ARG A 134 -0.57 5.31 13.10
CA ARG A 134 -1.32 4.57 12.09
C ARG A 134 -2.33 5.52 11.45
N GLN A 135 -2.02 6.01 10.25
CA GLN A 135 -2.80 7.05 9.58
C GLN A 135 -3.20 6.62 8.15
N THR A 136 -4.33 7.17 7.69
CA THR A 136 -4.83 6.97 6.33
C THR A 136 -4.09 7.84 5.31
N SER A 137 -3.99 7.37 4.07
CA SER A 137 -3.44 8.16 2.96
C SER A 137 -4.48 9.03 2.24
N SER A 138 -5.77 8.80 2.45
CA SER A 138 -6.87 9.48 1.73
C SER A 138 -7.57 10.59 2.54
N GLY A 139 -7.28 10.73 3.84
CA GLY A 139 -7.97 11.70 4.72
C GLY A 139 -7.87 13.15 4.25
N ALA A 140 -6.73 13.54 3.68
CA ALA A 140 -6.53 14.88 3.14
C ALA A 140 -7.44 15.22 1.94
N LEU A 141 -7.90 14.22 1.20
CA LEU A 141 -8.76 14.41 0.02
C LEU A 141 -10.21 14.72 0.38
N LEU A 142 -10.68 14.28 1.54
CA LEU A 142 -12.09 14.38 1.95
C LEU A 142 -12.30 15.31 3.16
N GLY A 143 -11.29 15.45 4.03
CA GLY A 143 -11.44 16.17 5.31
C GLY A 143 -11.33 17.69 5.22
N TRP A 144 -10.79 18.26 4.13
CA TRP A 144 -10.51 19.69 4.00
C TRP A 144 -11.75 20.58 4.15
N ILE A 145 -12.92 20.11 3.71
CA ILE A 145 -14.18 20.87 3.71
C ILE A 145 -14.62 21.29 5.12
N PHE A 146 -14.32 20.47 6.13
CA PHE A 146 -14.70 20.73 7.51
C PHE A 146 -13.96 21.92 8.14
N TYR A 147 -12.83 22.33 7.56
CA TYR A 147 -12.04 23.46 8.03
C TYR A 147 -12.31 24.77 7.28
N LEU A 148 -13.13 24.74 6.23
CA LEU A 148 -13.52 25.98 5.51
C LEU A 148 -14.21 27.01 6.39
N PRO A 149 -15.01 26.67 7.43
CA PRO A 149 -15.55 27.64 8.36
C PRO A 149 -14.47 28.53 9.01
N MET A 150 -13.29 27.97 9.31
CA MET A 150 -12.17 28.76 9.84
C MET A 150 -11.62 29.76 8.81
N ALA A 151 -11.50 29.34 7.54
CA ALA A 151 -11.08 30.20 6.46
C ALA A 151 -12.07 31.36 6.25
N ILE A 152 -13.38 31.07 6.25
CA ILE A 152 -14.45 32.06 6.14
C ILE A 152 -14.46 33.01 7.34
N ALA A 153 -14.25 32.51 8.57
CA ALA A 153 -14.12 33.34 9.75
C ALA A 153 -12.90 34.30 9.69
N GLY A 154 -11.91 34.01 8.83
CA GLY A 154 -10.74 34.88 8.61
C GLY A 154 -9.47 34.40 9.31
N VAL A 155 -9.43 33.16 9.84
CA VAL A 155 -8.20 32.59 10.44
C VAL A 155 -7.13 32.46 9.36
N PRO A 156 -5.95 33.09 9.50
CA PRO A 156 -4.90 33.05 8.48
C PRO A 156 -4.35 31.62 8.25
N PRO A 157 -3.94 31.29 7.03
CA PRO A 157 -3.41 29.95 6.71
C PRO A 157 -2.25 29.49 7.59
N LEU A 158 -1.38 30.41 8.02
CA LEU A 158 -0.29 30.11 8.96
C LEU A 158 -0.83 29.68 10.32
N VAL A 159 -1.79 30.42 10.86
CA VAL A 159 -2.42 30.11 12.16
C VAL A 159 -3.13 28.77 12.08
N PHE A 160 -3.92 28.55 11.02
CA PHE A 160 -4.55 27.26 10.75
C PHE A 160 -3.54 26.10 10.74
N GLY A 161 -2.42 26.25 10.02
CA GLY A 161 -1.40 25.18 9.93
C GLY A 161 -0.76 24.87 11.28
N VAL A 162 -0.50 25.88 12.11
CA VAL A 162 0.12 25.70 13.43
C VAL A 162 -0.87 25.06 14.43
N VAL A 163 -2.12 25.53 14.49
CA VAL A 163 -3.10 24.91 15.41
C VAL A 163 -3.44 23.48 14.99
N ALA A 164 -3.44 23.18 13.68
CA ALA A 164 -3.56 21.82 13.17
C ALA A 164 -2.43 20.90 13.65
N LEU A 165 -1.19 21.42 13.69
CA LEU A 165 -0.04 20.69 14.20
C LEU A 165 -0.13 20.49 15.72
N VAL A 166 -0.54 21.50 16.47
CA VAL A 166 -0.73 21.39 17.93
C VAL A 166 -1.77 20.34 18.27
N ASP A 167 -2.91 20.32 17.58
CA ASP A 167 -3.97 19.34 17.73
C ASP A 167 -3.48 17.92 17.41
N LEU A 168 -2.76 17.75 16.30
CA LEU A 168 -2.16 16.46 15.92
C LEU A 168 -1.16 15.93 16.96
N LEU A 169 -0.29 16.81 17.47
CA LEU A 169 0.70 16.44 18.48
C LEU A 169 0.05 16.07 19.81
N TYR A 170 -1.01 16.79 20.19
CA TYR A 170 -1.80 16.45 21.37
C TYR A 170 -2.39 15.05 21.25
N GLN A 171 -2.97 14.70 20.12
CA GLN A 171 -3.61 13.40 19.93
C GLN A 171 -2.63 12.21 19.98
N PHE A 172 -1.32 12.42 19.89
CA PHE A 172 -0.36 11.32 19.97
C PHE A 172 -0.37 10.62 21.32
N TRP A 173 -0.29 11.37 22.43
CA TRP A 173 -0.15 10.80 23.78
C TRP A 173 -1.39 10.11 24.33
N VAL A 174 -2.57 10.37 23.76
CA VAL A 174 -3.82 9.74 24.20
C VAL A 174 -3.94 8.27 23.79
N HIS A 175 -3.09 7.79 22.87
CA HIS A 175 -3.10 6.43 22.37
C HIS A 175 -2.27 5.48 23.24
N THR A 176 -2.64 5.31 24.51
CA THR A 176 -1.92 4.42 25.42
C THR A 176 -2.84 3.72 26.42
N GLU A 177 -2.53 2.46 26.72
CA GLU A 177 -3.12 1.73 27.85
C GLU A 177 -2.31 1.91 29.16
N GLN A 178 -1.17 2.58 29.11
CA GLN A 178 -0.30 2.74 30.27
C GLN A 178 -0.73 3.88 31.21
N VAL A 179 -1.65 4.74 30.77
CA VAL A 179 -2.21 5.84 31.57
C VAL A 179 -3.66 5.53 31.87
N GLY A 180 -4.00 5.49 33.16
CA GLY A 180 -5.38 5.28 33.62
C GLY A 180 -6.23 6.55 33.53
N ARG A 181 -7.32 6.59 34.30
CA ARG A 181 -8.18 7.77 34.42
C ARG A 181 -7.45 8.90 35.14
N LEU A 182 -7.63 10.14 34.66
CA LEU A 182 -6.99 11.35 35.17
C LEU A 182 -7.96 12.26 35.94
N GLY A 183 -9.16 11.77 36.26
CA GLY A 183 -10.13 12.43 37.11
C GLY A 183 -10.73 13.71 36.49
N TRP A 184 -10.41 14.89 37.07
CA TRP A 184 -10.95 16.15 36.55
C TRP A 184 -10.53 16.46 35.12
N PHE A 185 -9.34 16.02 34.72
CA PHE A 185 -8.80 16.22 33.38
C PHE A 185 -9.68 15.52 32.31
N ASP A 186 -10.15 14.30 32.59
CA ASP A 186 -11.05 13.54 31.70
C ASP A 186 -12.40 14.20 31.46
N ARG A 187 -12.73 15.23 32.28
CA ARG A 187 -14.01 15.98 32.12
C ARG A 187 -13.95 17.06 31.06
N TRP A 188 -12.76 17.60 30.82
CA TRP A 188 -12.55 18.76 29.93
C TRP A 188 -11.74 18.41 28.71
N PHE A 189 -10.73 17.57 28.86
CA PHE A 189 -9.76 17.24 27.83
C PHE A 189 -9.89 15.78 27.40
N CYS A 190 -9.63 15.53 26.10
CA CYS A 190 -9.48 14.16 25.62
C CYS A 190 -8.24 13.54 26.27
N SER A 191 -8.46 12.46 27.00
CA SER A 191 -7.43 11.71 27.73
C SER A 191 -7.28 10.30 27.16
N PRO A 192 -6.24 9.53 27.57
CA PRO A 192 -6.14 8.13 27.18
C PRO A 192 -7.40 7.31 27.49
N SER A 193 -8.05 7.53 28.65
CA SER A 193 -9.30 6.85 28.99
C SER A 193 -10.44 7.19 28.04
N ASN A 194 -10.59 8.46 27.69
CA ASN A 194 -11.62 8.90 26.74
C ASN A 194 -11.38 8.33 25.33
N HIS A 195 -10.12 8.28 24.91
CA HIS A 195 -9.75 7.86 23.55
C HIS A 195 -9.71 6.33 23.38
N ARG A 196 -9.47 5.57 24.47
CA ARG A 196 -9.66 4.11 24.46
C ARG A 196 -11.10 3.73 24.16
N VAL A 197 -12.07 4.43 24.75
CA VAL A 197 -13.51 4.27 24.44
C VAL A 197 -13.78 4.50 22.96
N HIS A 198 -13.18 5.56 22.39
CA HIS A 198 -13.33 5.89 20.97
C HIS A 198 -12.84 4.77 20.04
N HIS A 199 -11.68 4.14 20.36
CA HIS A 199 -11.11 3.05 19.55
C HIS A 199 -11.75 1.68 19.82
N ALA A 200 -12.63 1.55 20.81
CA ALA A 200 -13.17 0.27 21.20
C ALA A 200 -14.39 -0.14 20.34
N VAL A 201 -14.49 -1.44 20.02
CA VAL A 201 -15.60 -2.04 19.27
C VAL A 201 -16.74 -2.55 20.15
N ASN A 202 -16.64 -2.37 21.47
CA ASN A 202 -17.69 -2.69 22.44
C ASN A 202 -19.00 -2.00 22.06
N ASP A 203 -20.15 -2.68 22.19
CA ASP A 203 -21.45 -2.13 21.77
C ASP A 203 -21.78 -0.79 22.43
N ARG A 204 -21.35 -0.60 23.68
CA ARG A 204 -21.56 0.62 24.46
C ARG A 204 -20.66 1.79 24.04
N TYR A 205 -19.57 1.51 23.32
CA TYR A 205 -18.52 2.46 22.97
C TYR A 205 -18.53 2.87 21.50
N ILE A 206 -19.23 2.12 20.66
CA ILE A 206 -19.34 2.46 19.23
C ILE A 206 -19.87 3.88 19.05
N ASP A 207 -19.21 4.62 18.18
CA ASP A 207 -19.58 5.98 17.79
C ASP A 207 -19.63 6.96 18.99
N ARG A 208 -18.60 6.90 19.85
CA ARG A 208 -18.43 7.74 21.04
C ARG A 208 -17.08 8.44 21.05
N ASN A 209 -17.02 9.56 21.79
CA ASN A 209 -15.80 10.28 22.16
C ASN A 209 -14.92 10.74 20.97
N TYR A 210 -15.45 11.62 20.14
CA TYR A 210 -14.81 12.14 18.94
C TYR A 210 -13.84 13.32 19.17
N GLY A 211 -13.81 13.90 20.38
CA GLY A 211 -12.99 15.07 20.69
C GLY A 211 -11.50 14.84 20.43
N GLY A 212 -10.83 15.83 19.84
CA GLY A 212 -9.38 15.82 19.61
C GLY A 212 -8.60 16.26 20.85
N VAL A 213 -8.72 17.53 21.23
CA VAL A 213 -8.14 18.12 22.43
C VAL A 213 -9.19 18.22 23.54
N LEU A 214 -10.38 18.69 23.22
CA LEU A 214 -11.46 18.94 24.19
C LEU A 214 -12.56 17.89 24.08
N ILE A 215 -12.79 17.14 25.15
CA ILE A 215 -13.92 16.19 25.25
C ILE A 215 -15.25 16.90 25.51
N VAL A 216 -15.20 18.21 25.69
CA VAL A 216 -16.38 19.07 25.93
C VAL A 216 -17.37 18.99 24.78
N TRP A 217 -16.90 18.83 23.55
CA TRP A 217 -17.76 18.70 22.37
C TRP A 217 -18.63 17.44 22.45
N ASP A 218 -18.06 16.33 22.88
CA ASP A 218 -18.81 15.08 23.07
C ASP A 218 -19.90 15.23 24.14
N ARG A 219 -19.61 15.95 25.21
CA ARG A 219 -20.61 16.24 26.25
C ARG A 219 -21.71 17.15 25.72
N LEU A 220 -21.35 18.18 24.98
CA LEU A 220 -22.29 19.16 24.40
C LEU A 220 -23.20 18.50 23.36
N PHE A 221 -22.66 17.64 22.50
CA PHE A 221 -23.41 17.00 21.40
C PHE A 221 -23.90 15.57 21.71
N GLY A 222 -23.76 15.12 22.97
CA GLY A 222 -24.36 13.86 23.47
C GLY A 222 -23.64 12.58 23.00
N THR A 223 -22.39 12.68 22.58
CA THR A 223 -21.57 11.54 22.14
C THR A 223 -20.59 11.06 23.20
N PHE A 224 -20.54 11.68 24.37
CA PHE A 224 -19.66 11.30 25.45
C PHE A 224 -20.04 9.96 26.09
N LYS A 225 -19.04 9.10 26.31
CA LYS A 225 -19.15 7.86 27.08
C LYS A 225 -17.91 7.67 27.94
N GLU A 226 -18.13 7.37 29.21
CA GLU A 226 -17.07 7.04 30.17
C GLU A 226 -16.59 5.59 29.96
N GLU A 227 -15.27 5.34 30.18
CA GLU A 227 -14.69 4.01 30.15
C GLU A 227 -15.15 3.22 31.39
N ASP A 228 -16.10 2.32 31.24
CA ASP A 228 -16.73 1.54 32.33
C ASP A 228 -16.55 0.01 32.16
N GLU A 229 -15.98 -0.44 31.05
CA GLU A 229 -15.63 -1.84 30.80
C GLU A 229 -14.31 -1.95 30.01
N PRO A 230 -13.62 -3.11 30.02
CA PRO A 230 -12.40 -3.30 29.25
C PRO A 230 -12.63 -3.09 27.75
N CYS A 231 -11.77 -2.30 27.13
CA CYS A 231 -11.83 -1.98 25.71
C CYS A 231 -11.32 -3.13 24.85
N VAL A 232 -12.05 -3.46 23.79
CA VAL A 232 -11.64 -4.40 22.73
C VAL A 232 -11.40 -3.58 21.46
N TYR A 233 -10.17 -3.63 20.93
CA TYR A 233 -9.76 -2.77 19.82
C TYR A 233 -9.84 -3.47 18.45
N GLY A 234 -9.82 -2.67 17.41
CA GLY A 234 -9.93 -3.06 16.01
C GLY A 234 -11.20 -2.56 15.36
N THR A 235 -11.68 -3.26 14.35
CA THR A 235 -12.94 -2.98 13.67
C THR A 235 -13.88 -4.18 13.75
N ARG A 236 -15.21 -3.94 13.69
CA ARG A 236 -16.22 -5.02 13.67
C ARG A 236 -16.13 -5.93 12.45
N SER A 237 -15.43 -5.48 11.40
CA SER A 237 -15.03 -6.29 10.25
C SER A 237 -13.50 -6.20 10.15
N PRO A 238 -12.75 -7.07 10.85
CA PRO A 238 -11.29 -6.93 10.96
C PRO A 238 -10.61 -7.12 9.61
N LEU A 239 -9.63 -6.27 9.32
CA LEU A 239 -8.85 -6.27 8.08
C LEU A 239 -8.14 -7.61 7.81
N ARG A 240 -7.60 -8.26 8.84
CA ARG A 240 -6.82 -9.51 8.78
C ARG A 240 -5.70 -9.46 7.73
N SER A 241 -4.97 -8.35 7.69
CA SER A 241 -3.88 -8.13 6.75
C SER A 241 -2.86 -7.12 7.27
N TRP A 242 -1.58 -7.34 6.96
CA TRP A 242 -0.49 -6.37 7.14
C TRP A 242 -0.14 -5.65 5.83
N ASP A 243 -0.98 -5.75 4.81
CA ASP A 243 -0.84 -5.06 3.52
C ASP A 243 -1.27 -3.59 3.66
N PRO A 244 -0.35 -2.60 3.55
CA PRO A 244 -0.69 -1.20 3.75
C PRO A 244 -1.55 -0.62 2.61
N ILE A 245 -1.46 -1.17 1.41
CA ILE A 245 -2.29 -0.76 0.27
C ILE A 245 -3.72 -1.24 0.49
N TRP A 246 -3.87 -2.52 0.87
CA TRP A 246 -5.18 -3.10 1.15
C TRP A 246 -5.86 -2.45 2.36
N ALA A 247 -5.09 -2.09 3.40
CA ALA A 247 -5.60 -1.37 4.55
C ALA A 247 -6.29 -0.05 4.16
N ASN A 248 -5.74 0.67 3.19
CA ASN A 248 -6.31 1.90 2.65
C ASN A 248 -7.43 1.67 1.62
N ALA A 249 -7.50 0.50 0.98
CA ALA A 249 -8.40 0.25 -0.15
C ALA A 249 -9.63 -0.60 0.22
N GLU A 250 -9.57 -1.43 1.26
CA GLU A 250 -10.56 -2.47 1.58
C GLU A 250 -11.99 -1.93 1.68
N VAL A 251 -12.20 -0.87 2.46
CA VAL A 251 -13.54 -0.31 2.67
C VAL A 251 -14.04 0.37 1.40
N TYR A 252 -13.19 1.14 0.70
CA TYR A 252 -13.56 1.71 -0.61
C TYR A 252 -13.98 0.63 -1.61
N TRP A 253 -13.23 -0.48 -1.66
CA TRP A 253 -13.56 -1.61 -2.51
C TRP A 253 -14.90 -2.25 -2.14
N ALA A 254 -15.18 -2.42 -0.84
CA ALA A 254 -16.45 -2.95 -0.36
C ALA A 254 -17.63 -2.05 -0.77
N LEU A 255 -17.49 -0.72 -0.58
CA LEU A 255 -18.49 0.25 -1.00
C LEU A 255 -18.71 0.26 -2.51
N ALA A 256 -17.64 0.25 -3.31
CA ALA A 256 -17.72 0.21 -4.77
C ALA A 256 -18.41 -1.08 -5.25
N ARG A 257 -18.07 -2.23 -4.64
CA ARG A 257 -18.70 -3.52 -4.95
C ARG A 257 -20.20 -3.53 -4.64
N ASP A 258 -20.60 -3.04 -3.47
CA ASP A 258 -22.01 -2.99 -3.07
C ASP A 258 -22.78 -1.98 -3.92
N SER A 259 -22.17 -0.81 -4.24
CA SER A 259 -22.72 0.17 -5.20
C SER A 259 -22.91 -0.41 -6.60
N TRP A 260 -21.96 -1.23 -7.09
CA TRP A 260 -22.07 -1.90 -8.38
C TRP A 260 -23.19 -2.95 -8.41
N ARG A 261 -23.31 -3.76 -7.35
CA ARG A 261 -24.22 -4.90 -7.26
C ARG A 261 -25.68 -4.52 -7.08
N THR A 262 -25.99 -3.40 -6.40
CA THR A 262 -27.37 -2.98 -6.18
C THR A 262 -28.05 -2.58 -7.49
N ARG A 263 -29.30 -2.98 -7.65
CA ARG A 263 -30.14 -2.62 -8.81
C ARG A 263 -30.73 -1.23 -8.71
N ARG A 264 -30.83 -0.66 -7.49
CA ARG A 264 -31.47 0.63 -7.24
C ARG A 264 -30.46 1.77 -7.39
N TRP A 265 -30.69 2.67 -8.33
CA TRP A 265 -29.82 3.82 -8.58
C TRP A 265 -29.63 4.72 -7.34
N SER A 266 -30.71 4.96 -6.57
CA SER A 266 -30.60 5.74 -5.32
C SER A 266 -29.66 5.08 -4.30
N ASP A 267 -29.64 3.74 -4.23
CA ASP A 267 -28.81 3.01 -3.30
C ASP A 267 -27.34 2.96 -3.73
N LYS A 268 -27.06 3.10 -5.05
CA LYS A 268 -25.68 3.29 -5.54
C LYS A 268 -24.98 4.50 -4.92
N LEU A 269 -25.73 5.59 -4.69
CA LEU A 269 -25.21 6.79 -4.01
C LEU A 269 -25.28 6.67 -2.50
N ARG A 270 -26.35 6.10 -1.96
CA ARG A 270 -26.56 5.94 -0.51
C ARG A 270 -25.47 5.10 0.15
N VAL A 271 -24.93 4.09 -0.53
CA VAL A 271 -23.80 3.26 -0.04
C VAL A 271 -22.62 4.11 0.43
N TRP A 272 -22.37 5.25 -0.22
CA TRP A 272 -21.24 6.12 0.10
C TRP A 272 -21.49 7.07 1.27
N ILE A 273 -22.78 7.43 1.49
CA ILE A 273 -23.15 8.51 2.42
C ILE A 273 -23.76 7.98 3.73
N LYS A 274 -24.47 6.84 3.66
CA LYS A 274 -25.10 6.22 4.83
C LYS A 274 -24.04 5.75 5.85
N PRO A 275 -24.42 5.53 7.12
CA PRO A 275 -23.48 5.05 8.12
C PRO A 275 -22.73 3.77 7.72
N PRO A 276 -21.49 3.58 8.18
CA PRO A 276 -20.73 2.36 7.95
C PRO A 276 -21.53 1.11 8.34
N GLY A 277 -21.50 0.10 7.50
CA GLY A 277 -22.27 -1.13 7.70
C GLY A 277 -23.69 -1.11 7.11
N TRP A 278 -24.23 0.05 6.72
CA TRP A 278 -25.46 0.08 5.94
C TRP A 278 -25.24 -0.53 4.54
N ARG A 279 -26.16 -1.39 4.11
CA ARG A 279 -26.10 -2.04 2.80
C ARG A 279 -27.48 -2.00 2.11
N PRO A 280 -27.54 -1.90 0.77
CA PRO A 280 -28.77 -2.06 0.02
C PRO A 280 -29.46 -3.38 0.36
N ALA A 281 -30.78 -3.38 0.50
CA ALA A 281 -31.52 -4.56 0.92
C ALA A 281 -31.37 -5.75 -0.04
N ASP A 282 -31.31 -5.48 -1.35
CA ASP A 282 -31.08 -6.49 -2.38
C ASP A 282 -29.68 -7.12 -2.32
N VAL A 283 -28.67 -6.33 -1.98
CA VAL A 283 -27.28 -6.83 -1.79
C VAL A 283 -27.17 -7.59 -0.46
N ALA A 284 -27.77 -7.08 0.61
CA ALA A 284 -27.75 -7.74 1.92
C ALA A 284 -28.48 -9.10 1.93
N ALA A 285 -29.54 -9.24 1.12
CA ALA A 285 -30.26 -10.51 0.97
C ALA A 285 -29.43 -11.60 0.28
N ILE A 286 -28.57 -11.22 -0.69
CA ILE A 286 -27.73 -12.17 -1.45
C ILE A 286 -26.45 -12.53 -0.69
N ASP A 287 -25.89 -11.57 0.05
CA ASP A 287 -24.60 -11.69 0.75
C ASP A 287 -24.76 -11.16 2.20
N PRO A 288 -25.47 -11.89 3.09
CA PRO A 288 -25.67 -11.45 4.47
C PRO A 288 -24.35 -11.46 5.24
N LYS A 289 -24.08 -10.39 5.99
CA LYS A 289 -22.94 -10.38 6.91
C LYS A 289 -23.35 -10.96 8.26
N PRO A 290 -22.50 -11.77 8.91
CA PRO A 290 -22.78 -12.27 10.25
C PRO A 290 -22.90 -11.11 11.25
N ALA A 291 -23.73 -11.28 12.27
CA ALA A 291 -23.81 -10.34 13.37
C ALA A 291 -22.46 -10.29 14.10
N PHE A 292 -22.06 -9.10 14.53
CA PHE A 292 -20.84 -8.94 15.33
C PHE A 292 -21.05 -9.52 16.72
N ASP A 293 -20.12 -10.37 17.18
CA ASP A 293 -20.07 -10.88 18.55
C ASP A 293 -18.69 -10.59 19.13
N ILE A 294 -18.63 -9.72 20.13
CA ILE A 294 -17.39 -9.32 20.79
C ILE A 294 -16.62 -10.50 21.41
N ARG A 295 -17.34 -11.57 21.82
CA ARG A 295 -16.74 -12.77 22.43
C ARG A 295 -15.98 -13.62 21.42
N GLN A 296 -16.25 -13.43 20.12
CA GLN A 296 -15.61 -14.14 19.02
C GLN A 296 -14.47 -13.34 18.37
N VAL A 297 -14.15 -12.17 18.89
CA VAL A 297 -13.05 -11.36 18.36
C VAL A 297 -11.73 -12.09 18.59
N GLN A 298 -11.09 -12.48 17.50
CA GLN A 298 -9.76 -13.09 17.50
C GLN A 298 -8.76 -12.09 16.92
N ARG A 299 -7.64 -11.91 17.63
CA ARG A 299 -6.54 -11.09 17.14
C ARG A 299 -5.88 -11.73 15.93
N TYR A 300 -5.56 -10.90 14.95
CA TYR A 300 -4.85 -11.34 13.76
C TYR A 300 -3.34 -11.37 14.06
N GLU A 301 -2.82 -12.55 14.35
CA GLU A 301 -1.42 -12.76 14.70
C GLU A 301 -0.82 -13.92 13.87
N PRO A 302 -0.60 -13.72 12.55
CA PRO A 302 0.04 -14.75 11.73
C PRO A 302 1.44 -15.08 12.27
N GLN A 303 1.77 -16.37 12.28
CA GLN A 303 3.04 -16.83 12.82
C GLN A 303 4.18 -16.54 11.82
N ALA A 304 5.04 -15.59 12.18
CA ALA A 304 6.30 -15.34 11.48
C ALA A 304 7.47 -15.87 12.30
N SER A 305 8.43 -16.54 11.64
CA SER A 305 9.66 -17.02 12.31
C SER A 305 10.47 -15.87 12.89
N GLY A 306 11.35 -16.17 13.86
CA GLY A 306 12.25 -15.16 14.44
C GLY A 306 13.12 -14.47 13.39
N SER A 307 13.61 -15.22 12.41
CA SER A 307 14.42 -14.69 11.30
C SER A 307 13.61 -13.75 10.39
N VAL A 308 12.38 -14.07 10.05
CA VAL A 308 11.50 -13.19 9.27
C VAL A 308 11.18 -11.92 10.05
N ARG A 309 10.92 -12.01 11.36
CA ARG A 309 10.67 -10.83 12.19
C ARG A 309 11.90 -9.92 12.30
N ALA A 310 13.10 -10.50 12.46
CA ALA A 310 14.36 -9.74 12.49
C ALA A 310 14.64 -9.07 11.14
N PHE A 311 14.44 -9.79 10.05
CA PHE A 311 14.54 -9.24 8.69
C PHE A 311 13.56 -8.08 8.47
N ALA A 312 12.28 -8.25 8.81
CA ALA A 312 11.25 -7.22 8.67
C ALA A 312 11.57 -5.97 9.51
N ALA A 313 12.12 -6.12 10.71
CA ALA A 313 12.58 -5.01 11.54
C ALA A 313 13.75 -4.24 10.89
N ALA A 314 14.73 -4.96 10.34
CA ALA A 314 15.87 -4.35 9.65
C ALA A 314 15.41 -3.61 8.38
N GLN A 315 14.56 -4.24 7.57
CA GLN A 315 14.00 -3.63 6.38
C GLN A 315 13.15 -2.40 6.72
N PHE A 316 12.32 -2.49 7.76
CA PHE A 316 11.53 -1.34 8.21
C PHE A 316 12.43 -0.16 8.60
N ALA A 317 13.56 -0.41 9.28
CA ALA A 317 14.53 0.64 9.63
C ALA A 317 15.12 1.31 8.36
N LEU A 318 15.41 0.55 7.31
CA LEU A 318 15.87 1.10 6.03
C LEU A 318 14.77 1.90 5.32
N LEU A 319 13.54 1.41 5.32
CA LEU A 319 12.38 2.12 4.74
C LEU A 319 12.09 3.42 5.50
N LEU A 320 12.21 3.41 6.83
CA LEU A 320 12.09 4.61 7.65
C LEU A 320 13.18 5.64 7.31
N ALA A 321 14.44 5.20 7.19
CA ALA A 321 15.53 6.08 6.78
C ALA A 321 15.29 6.67 5.37
N GLY A 322 14.82 5.85 4.43
CA GLY A 322 14.44 6.31 3.09
C GLY A 322 13.29 7.31 3.12
N ALA A 323 12.26 7.08 3.93
CA ALA A 323 11.13 7.99 4.10
C ALA A 323 11.56 9.33 4.74
N ILE A 324 12.44 9.29 5.75
CA ILE A 324 13.04 10.48 6.36
C ILE A 324 13.80 11.29 5.30
N ALA A 325 14.65 10.64 4.51
CA ALA A 325 15.39 11.31 3.44
C ALA A 325 14.44 11.92 2.39
N PHE A 326 13.43 11.17 1.96
CA PHE A 326 12.43 11.68 1.02
C PHE A 326 11.69 12.90 1.58
N LEU A 327 11.15 12.83 2.80
CA LEU A 327 10.40 13.93 3.41
C LEU A 327 11.27 15.16 3.64
N TRP A 328 12.56 14.98 3.94
CA TRP A 328 13.50 16.10 4.14
C TRP A 328 13.69 16.94 2.87
N PHE A 329 13.71 16.28 1.71
CA PHE A 329 13.95 16.92 0.41
C PHE A 329 12.69 17.11 -0.43
N SER A 330 11.53 16.59 -0.03
CA SER A 330 10.30 16.49 -0.84
C SER A 330 9.86 17.80 -1.48
N ASP A 331 9.99 18.92 -0.77
CA ASP A 331 9.57 20.25 -1.26
C ASP A 331 10.45 20.79 -2.40
N THR A 332 11.61 20.19 -2.66
CA THR A 332 12.56 20.59 -3.71
C THR A 332 12.60 19.60 -4.87
N LEU A 333 11.95 18.45 -4.71
CA LEU A 333 11.96 17.38 -5.72
C LEU A 333 10.90 17.64 -6.81
N PRO A 334 11.22 17.38 -8.08
CA PRO A 334 10.22 17.33 -9.14
C PRO A 334 9.15 16.28 -8.83
N LEU A 335 7.92 16.51 -9.31
CA LEU A 335 6.79 15.59 -9.10
C LEU A 335 7.12 14.15 -9.55
N ALA A 336 7.75 14.00 -10.71
CA ALA A 336 8.15 12.68 -11.24
C ALA A 336 9.10 11.94 -10.27
N THR A 337 10.06 12.66 -9.68
CA THR A 337 10.98 12.12 -8.66
C THR A 337 10.22 11.70 -7.41
N SER A 338 9.29 12.53 -6.94
CA SER A 338 8.45 12.23 -5.76
C SER A 338 7.58 10.99 -5.99
N LEU A 339 7.02 10.81 -7.18
CA LEU A 339 6.25 9.62 -7.56
C LEU A 339 7.11 8.35 -7.56
N VAL A 340 8.35 8.44 -8.01
CA VAL A 340 9.30 7.31 -7.99
C VAL A 340 9.64 6.90 -6.56
N TRP A 341 9.93 7.86 -5.68
CA TRP A 341 10.17 7.60 -4.25
C TRP A 341 8.95 6.98 -3.58
N LEU A 342 7.76 7.54 -3.82
CA LEU A 342 6.51 7.01 -3.28
C LEU A 342 6.29 5.56 -3.72
N ALA A 343 6.46 5.26 -5.00
CA ALA A 343 6.30 3.91 -5.54
C ALA A 343 7.28 2.91 -4.91
N ALA A 344 8.57 3.27 -4.81
CA ALA A 344 9.61 2.40 -4.25
C ALA A 344 9.39 2.13 -2.75
N LEU A 345 9.11 3.16 -1.95
CA LEU A 345 8.83 3.01 -0.53
C LEU A 345 7.55 2.22 -0.28
N THR A 346 6.50 2.45 -1.08
CA THR A 346 5.25 1.69 -0.99
C THR A 346 5.46 0.21 -1.29
N ALA A 347 6.25 -0.12 -2.32
CA ALA A 347 6.59 -1.50 -2.66
C ALA A 347 7.34 -2.21 -1.52
N GLY A 348 8.32 -1.54 -0.90
CA GLY A 348 9.05 -2.08 0.24
C GLY A 348 8.15 -2.29 1.48
N LEU A 349 7.27 -1.32 1.81
CA LEU A 349 6.30 -1.46 2.90
C LEU A 349 5.33 -2.62 2.66
N TRP A 350 4.82 -2.75 1.43
CA TRP A 350 3.95 -3.86 1.03
C TRP A 350 4.66 -5.21 1.15
N ALA A 351 5.89 -5.31 0.65
CA ALA A 351 6.68 -6.54 0.70
C ALA A 351 6.99 -6.95 2.15
N THR A 352 7.30 -5.98 3.03
CA THR A 352 7.49 -6.22 4.48
C THR A 352 6.23 -6.80 5.11
N GLY A 353 5.07 -6.20 4.87
CA GLY A 353 3.78 -6.70 5.34
C GLY A 353 3.47 -8.11 4.83
N ALA A 354 3.74 -8.38 3.56
CA ALA A 354 3.53 -9.69 2.93
C ALA A 354 4.46 -10.77 3.53
N ALA A 355 5.71 -10.44 3.85
CA ALA A 355 6.63 -11.36 4.55
C ALA A 355 6.13 -11.70 5.96
N LEU A 356 5.69 -10.70 6.73
CA LEU A 356 5.16 -10.90 8.08
C LEU A 356 3.88 -11.76 8.10
N GLN A 357 3.16 -11.84 6.98
CA GLN A 357 2.00 -12.72 6.80
C GLN A 357 2.36 -14.12 6.24
N GLY A 358 3.62 -14.38 5.93
CA GLY A 358 4.05 -15.61 5.27
C GLY A 358 3.60 -15.71 3.80
N ARG A 359 3.19 -14.60 3.17
CA ARG A 359 2.80 -14.56 1.75
C ARG A 359 3.99 -14.45 0.81
N LEU A 360 5.08 -13.86 1.29
CA LEU A 360 6.36 -13.77 0.59
C LEU A 360 7.48 -14.35 1.44
N THR A 361 8.42 -15.01 0.80
CA THR A 361 9.69 -15.40 1.40
C THR A 361 10.65 -14.20 1.47
N VAL A 362 11.68 -14.28 2.31
CA VAL A 362 12.72 -13.24 2.38
C VAL A 362 13.41 -13.03 1.03
N ALA A 363 13.62 -14.09 0.25
CA ALA A 363 14.21 -13.98 -1.08
C ALA A 363 13.31 -13.20 -2.06
N GLU A 364 12.00 -13.40 -2.01
CA GLU A 364 11.06 -12.64 -2.84
C GLU A 364 11.04 -11.17 -2.43
N VAL A 365 11.12 -10.87 -1.13
CA VAL A 365 11.19 -9.48 -0.65
C VAL A 365 12.48 -8.81 -1.14
N LEU A 366 13.64 -9.47 -1.00
CA LEU A 366 14.91 -8.95 -1.50
C LEU A 366 14.91 -8.72 -3.02
N PHE A 367 14.22 -9.60 -3.77
CA PHE A 367 13.99 -9.36 -5.19
C PHE A 367 13.18 -8.10 -5.45
N ILE A 368 12.06 -7.90 -4.73
CA ILE A 368 11.19 -6.74 -4.87
C ILE A 368 11.93 -5.46 -4.51
N ASP A 369 12.73 -5.47 -3.45
CA ASP A 369 13.54 -4.32 -3.05
C ASP A 369 14.61 -3.98 -4.11
N ALA A 370 15.32 -4.98 -4.61
CA ALA A 370 16.30 -4.78 -5.68
C ALA A 370 15.64 -4.27 -6.97
N ALA A 371 14.47 -4.81 -7.33
CA ALA A 371 13.68 -4.38 -8.48
C ALA A 371 13.17 -2.93 -8.32
N ALA A 372 12.69 -2.56 -7.14
CA ALA A 372 12.27 -1.19 -6.83
C ALA A 372 13.44 -0.21 -6.90
N LEU A 373 14.60 -0.58 -6.35
CA LEU A 373 15.81 0.25 -6.41
C LEU A 373 16.37 0.36 -7.82
N ALA A 374 16.35 -0.72 -8.61
CA ALA A 374 16.74 -0.68 -10.03
C ALA A 374 15.81 0.24 -10.83
N THR A 375 14.50 0.15 -10.58
CA THR A 375 13.49 0.96 -11.25
C THR A 375 13.63 2.43 -10.87
N ALA A 376 13.75 2.72 -9.58
CA ALA A 376 13.90 4.07 -9.06
C ALA A 376 15.21 4.71 -9.57
N SER A 377 16.34 4.03 -9.44
CA SER A 377 17.62 4.55 -9.90
C SER A 377 17.67 4.76 -11.42
N GLY A 378 17.04 3.88 -12.21
CA GLY A 378 16.88 4.07 -13.65
C GLY A 378 15.99 5.26 -14.01
N ALA A 379 14.90 5.47 -13.29
CA ALA A 379 14.00 6.61 -13.50
C ALA A 379 14.63 7.95 -13.08
N LEU A 380 15.50 7.93 -12.06
CA LEU A 380 16.21 9.11 -11.55
C LEU A 380 17.56 9.38 -12.26
N GLY A 381 17.95 8.53 -13.21
CA GLY A 381 19.21 8.68 -13.92
C GLY A 381 20.47 8.39 -13.09
N ILE A 382 20.34 7.66 -11.97
CA ILE A 382 21.47 7.28 -11.08
C ILE A 382 22.12 6.01 -11.61
N GLY A 383 22.92 6.16 -12.68
CA GLY A 383 23.47 5.04 -13.44
C GLY A 383 24.26 4.02 -12.62
N GLN A 384 25.03 4.44 -11.61
CA GLN A 384 25.80 3.53 -10.75
C GLN A 384 24.90 2.58 -9.96
N LEU A 385 23.86 3.11 -9.31
CA LEU A 385 22.91 2.28 -8.56
C LEU A 385 22.08 1.40 -9.50
N HIS A 386 21.65 1.94 -10.63
CA HIS A 386 20.95 1.16 -11.65
C HIS A 386 21.79 -0.03 -12.12
N GLY A 387 23.09 0.20 -12.37
CA GLY A 387 24.06 -0.82 -12.80
C GLY A 387 24.25 -1.96 -11.79
N VAL A 388 24.05 -1.69 -10.50
CA VAL A 388 24.13 -2.71 -9.45
C VAL A 388 22.79 -3.42 -9.25
N PHE A 389 21.70 -2.67 -9.06
CA PHE A 389 20.42 -3.26 -8.65
C PHE A 389 19.69 -3.97 -9.79
N LYS A 390 19.89 -3.56 -11.04
CA LYS A 390 19.25 -4.20 -12.19
C LYS A 390 19.66 -5.68 -12.33
N PRO A 391 20.95 -6.05 -12.40
CA PRO A 391 21.35 -7.45 -12.42
C PRO A 391 21.11 -8.17 -11.08
N LEU A 392 21.22 -7.47 -9.94
CA LEU A 392 21.00 -8.06 -8.62
C LEU A 392 19.57 -8.60 -8.48
N ALA A 393 18.56 -7.89 -8.98
CA ALA A 393 17.17 -8.33 -8.94
C ALA A 393 17.01 -9.72 -9.57
N LEU A 394 17.50 -9.91 -10.79
CA LEU A 394 17.42 -11.21 -11.46
C LEU A 394 18.30 -12.28 -10.80
N ALA A 395 19.48 -11.91 -10.29
CA ALA A 395 20.33 -12.84 -9.56
C ALA A 395 19.63 -13.40 -8.30
N VAL A 396 18.94 -12.54 -7.53
CA VAL A 396 18.15 -12.96 -6.37
C VAL A 396 16.99 -13.86 -6.80
N LEU A 397 16.29 -13.50 -7.88
CA LEU A 397 15.17 -14.29 -8.40
C LEU A 397 15.63 -15.68 -8.91
N ILE A 398 16.81 -15.77 -9.52
CA ILE A 398 17.44 -17.05 -9.89
C ILE A 398 17.73 -17.87 -8.64
N GLY A 399 18.31 -17.27 -7.60
CA GLY A 399 18.53 -17.92 -6.31
C GLY A 399 17.24 -18.46 -5.68
N PHE A 400 16.17 -17.67 -5.69
CA PHE A 400 14.85 -18.09 -5.26
C PHE A 400 14.31 -19.27 -6.08
N ALA A 401 14.39 -19.20 -7.41
CA ALA A 401 13.93 -20.28 -8.29
C ALA A 401 14.73 -21.58 -8.08
N LEU A 402 16.05 -21.49 -7.89
CA LEU A 402 16.92 -22.64 -7.58
C LEU A 402 16.55 -23.30 -6.26
N THR A 403 16.23 -22.54 -5.21
CA THR A 403 15.83 -23.09 -3.91
C THR A 403 14.45 -23.74 -3.98
N ARG A 404 13.50 -23.08 -4.65
CA ARG A 404 12.12 -23.54 -4.80
C ARG A 404 12.00 -24.86 -5.56
N HIS A 405 12.82 -25.07 -6.59
CA HIS A 405 12.72 -26.22 -7.48
C HIS A 405 13.82 -27.28 -7.24
N ARG A 406 14.44 -27.27 -6.04
CA ARG A 406 15.39 -28.32 -5.59
C ARG A 406 14.72 -29.63 -5.16
N ALA A 407 13.41 -29.63 -4.92
CA ALA A 407 12.69 -30.82 -4.51
C ALA A 407 12.81 -31.92 -5.57
N PRO A 408 13.07 -33.21 -5.18
CA PRO A 408 13.26 -34.30 -6.13
C PRO A 408 12.03 -34.59 -7.00
N GLU A 409 10.88 -34.11 -6.60
CA GLU A 409 9.58 -34.23 -7.28
C GLU A 409 9.47 -33.30 -8.52
N VAL A 410 10.30 -32.25 -8.61
CA VAL A 410 10.27 -31.31 -9.75
C VAL A 410 11.03 -31.89 -10.93
N PRO A 411 10.41 -32.07 -12.12
CA PRO A 411 11.11 -32.58 -13.29
C PRO A 411 12.34 -31.71 -13.63
N GLY A 412 13.52 -32.33 -13.74
CA GLY A 412 14.76 -31.60 -13.99
C GLY A 412 14.77 -30.78 -15.28
N ARG A 413 13.95 -31.15 -16.29
CA ARG A 413 13.74 -30.36 -17.51
C ARG A 413 12.97 -29.07 -17.21
N PHE A 414 11.98 -29.13 -16.31
CA PHE A 414 11.17 -27.98 -15.90
C PHE A 414 12.06 -26.93 -15.23
N ALA A 415 12.79 -27.31 -14.18
CA ALA A 415 13.71 -26.43 -13.47
C ALA A 415 14.77 -25.85 -14.40
N ARG A 416 15.36 -26.66 -15.28
CA ARG A 416 16.38 -26.19 -16.25
C ARG A 416 15.85 -25.14 -17.21
N LEU A 417 14.63 -25.28 -17.75
CA LEU A 417 14.06 -24.30 -18.67
C LEU A 417 13.72 -22.99 -17.95
N LEU A 418 13.21 -23.04 -16.71
CA LEU A 418 12.97 -21.82 -15.93
C LEU A 418 14.28 -21.08 -15.66
N ILE A 419 15.30 -21.79 -15.16
CA ILE A 419 16.61 -21.17 -14.86
C ILE A 419 17.27 -20.65 -16.13
N ALA A 420 17.21 -21.40 -17.25
CA ALA A 420 17.75 -20.93 -18.54
C ALA A 420 17.08 -19.62 -19.00
N GLY A 421 15.75 -19.52 -18.87
CA GLY A 421 15.02 -18.31 -19.19
C GLY A 421 15.43 -17.11 -18.30
N LEU A 422 15.55 -17.32 -17.00
CA LEU A 422 15.98 -16.28 -16.05
C LEU A 422 17.45 -15.85 -16.29
N VAL A 423 18.36 -16.80 -16.55
CA VAL A 423 19.79 -16.51 -16.82
C VAL A 423 19.94 -15.77 -18.15
N ALA A 424 19.21 -16.17 -19.18
CA ALA A 424 19.21 -15.47 -20.46
C ALA A 424 18.64 -14.04 -20.30
N SER A 425 17.58 -13.86 -19.49
CA SER A 425 17.05 -12.53 -19.16
C SER A 425 18.07 -11.68 -18.40
N LEU A 426 18.79 -12.25 -17.42
CA LEU A 426 19.87 -11.55 -16.71
C LEU A 426 20.98 -11.09 -17.67
N ALA A 427 21.41 -11.96 -18.59
CA ALA A 427 22.38 -11.60 -19.59
C ALA A 427 21.90 -10.48 -20.52
N GLY A 428 20.61 -10.53 -20.92
CA GLY A 428 19.96 -9.46 -21.67
C GLY A 428 19.93 -8.14 -20.89
N ASP A 429 19.57 -8.17 -19.60
CA ASP A 429 19.56 -7.00 -18.72
C ASP A 429 20.93 -6.33 -18.63
N VAL A 430 22.00 -7.12 -18.47
CA VAL A 430 23.36 -6.61 -18.40
C VAL A 430 23.76 -5.99 -19.75
N LEU A 431 23.51 -6.69 -20.85
CA LEU A 431 23.90 -6.20 -22.18
C LEU A 431 23.16 -4.93 -22.59
N LEU A 432 21.87 -4.82 -22.28
CA LEU A 432 21.07 -3.63 -22.60
C LEU A 432 21.45 -2.37 -21.77
N MET A 433 22.34 -2.48 -20.79
CA MET A 433 22.89 -1.31 -20.10
C MET A 433 23.82 -0.47 -21.00
N TRP A 434 24.35 -1.06 -22.07
CA TRP A 434 25.21 -0.37 -23.04
C TRP A 434 24.55 -0.34 -24.42
N PRO A 435 24.40 0.85 -25.05
CA PRO A 435 23.70 1.00 -26.32
C PRO A 435 24.28 0.14 -27.47
N GLN A 436 25.59 -0.11 -27.49
CA GLN A 436 26.28 -0.90 -28.50
C GLN A 436 25.94 -2.41 -28.44
N PHE A 437 25.48 -2.90 -27.30
CA PHE A 437 25.09 -4.30 -27.10
C PHE A 437 23.59 -4.55 -27.22
N PHE A 438 22.85 -3.63 -27.84
CA PHE A 438 21.39 -3.76 -28.00
C PHE A 438 20.97 -5.07 -28.69
N VAL A 439 21.58 -5.39 -29.84
CA VAL A 439 21.24 -6.62 -30.58
C VAL A 439 21.63 -7.89 -29.81
N PRO A 440 22.84 -8.03 -29.24
CA PRO A 440 23.15 -9.13 -28.33
C PRO A 440 22.16 -9.26 -27.16
N GLY A 441 21.75 -8.16 -26.52
CA GLY A 441 20.76 -8.16 -25.48
C GLY A 441 19.39 -8.66 -25.95
N LEU A 442 18.95 -8.22 -27.13
CA LEU A 442 17.72 -8.69 -27.78
C LEU A 442 17.74 -10.20 -28.02
N VAL A 443 18.91 -10.74 -28.49
CA VAL A 443 19.10 -12.18 -28.68
C VAL A 443 18.98 -12.94 -27.34
N CYS A 444 19.56 -12.43 -26.26
CA CYS A 444 19.44 -13.05 -24.94
C CYS A 444 17.98 -13.13 -24.49
N PHE A 445 17.18 -12.06 -24.64
CA PHE A 445 15.76 -12.10 -24.33
C PHE A 445 14.97 -13.01 -25.28
N LEU A 446 15.33 -13.08 -26.57
CA LEU A 446 14.74 -14.04 -27.50
C LEU A 446 14.93 -15.49 -26.99
N LEU A 447 16.17 -15.83 -26.56
CA LEU A 447 16.45 -17.14 -25.97
C LEU A 447 15.68 -17.39 -24.68
N ALA A 448 15.51 -16.37 -23.84
CA ALA A 448 14.68 -16.44 -22.65
C ALA A 448 13.22 -16.80 -23.01
N HIS A 449 12.63 -16.14 -24.00
CA HIS A 449 11.28 -16.41 -24.46
C HIS A 449 11.12 -17.82 -25.04
N LEU A 450 12.11 -18.31 -25.79
CA LEU A 450 12.12 -19.68 -26.30
C LEU A 450 12.15 -20.72 -25.15
N ALA A 451 12.97 -20.45 -24.11
CA ALA A 451 13.01 -21.30 -22.91
C ALA A 451 11.64 -21.29 -22.19
N TYR A 452 10.99 -20.12 -22.06
CA TYR A 452 9.66 -19.98 -21.46
C TYR A 452 8.56 -20.65 -22.29
N ILE A 453 8.61 -20.61 -23.63
CA ILE A 453 7.69 -21.38 -24.49
C ILE A 453 7.83 -22.86 -24.18
N GLY A 454 9.07 -23.38 -24.15
CA GLY A 454 9.33 -24.78 -23.80
C GLY A 454 8.87 -25.15 -22.38
N LEU A 455 9.04 -24.25 -21.42
CA LEU A 455 8.57 -24.40 -20.03
C LEU A 455 7.04 -24.48 -19.98
N PHE A 456 6.34 -23.54 -20.59
CA PHE A 456 4.88 -23.45 -20.55
C PHE A 456 4.18 -24.54 -21.38
N ALA A 457 4.86 -25.16 -22.35
CA ALA A 457 4.34 -26.26 -23.15
C ALA A 457 4.29 -27.59 -22.39
N GLN A 458 5.04 -27.73 -21.28
CA GLN A 458 5.07 -28.97 -20.54
C GLN A 458 3.71 -29.33 -19.95
N GLY A 459 3.23 -30.51 -20.26
CA GLY A 459 1.96 -31.06 -19.79
C GLY A 459 0.69 -30.58 -20.51
N VAL A 460 0.82 -29.59 -21.44
CA VAL A 460 -0.34 -29.07 -22.20
C VAL A 460 -0.12 -29.01 -23.71
N GLY A 461 1.12 -29.29 -24.18
CA GLY A 461 1.49 -29.20 -25.60
C GLY A 461 1.72 -27.77 -26.08
N LEU A 462 2.09 -27.64 -27.35
CA LEU A 462 2.34 -26.33 -27.98
C LEU A 462 1.01 -25.71 -28.45
N PHE A 463 0.83 -24.44 -28.12
CA PHE A 463 -0.28 -23.57 -28.53
C PHE A 463 -1.67 -24.23 -28.38
N PRO A 464 -2.03 -24.67 -27.18
CA PRO A 464 -3.28 -25.43 -26.96
C PRO A 464 -4.55 -24.59 -27.20
N ARG A 465 -4.42 -23.29 -27.41
CA ARG A 465 -5.51 -22.36 -27.71
C ARG A 465 -5.17 -21.48 -28.93
N PRO A 466 -5.55 -21.89 -30.16
CA PRO A 466 -5.24 -21.13 -31.39
C PRO A 466 -5.74 -19.68 -31.37
N ASN A 467 -6.87 -19.42 -30.71
CA ASN A 467 -7.41 -18.06 -30.60
C ASN A 467 -6.47 -17.14 -29.76
N ALA A 468 -5.82 -17.69 -28.71
CA ALA A 468 -4.83 -16.93 -27.94
C ALA A 468 -3.61 -16.61 -28.81
N LEU A 469 -3.15 -17.57 -29.62
CA LEU A 469 -2.03 -17.35 -30.56
C LEU A 469 -2.40 -16.28 -31.61
N ALA A 470 -3.57 -16.36 -32.22
CA ALA A 470 -4.03 -15.38 -33.19
C ALA A 470 -4.13 -13.97 -32.56
N ALA A 471 -4.68 -13.87 -31.35
CA ALA A 471 -4.83 -12.59 -30.65
C ALA A 471 -3.47 -11.96 -30.30
N THR A 472 -2.53 -12.71 -29.70
CA THR A 472 -1.22 -12.18 -29.33
C THR A 472 -0.34 -11.86 -30.55
N LEU A 473 -0.40 -12.66 -31.63
CA LEU A 473 0.25 -12.34 -32.90
C LEU A 473 -0.37 -11.11 -33.56
N GLY A 474 -1.69 -10.95 -33.48
CA GLY A 474 -2.36 -9.74 -33.96
C GLY A 474 -1.90 -8.48 -33.22
N ILE A 475 -1.83 -8.52 -31.87
CA ILE A 475 -1.29 -7.43 -31.07
C ILE A 475 0.18 -7.17 -31.44
N GLY A 476 0.99 -8.22 -31.58
CA GLY A 476 2.37 -8.12 -32.00
C GLY A 476 2.51 -7.47 -33.40
N ALA A 477 1.68 -7.86 -34.36
CA ALA A 477 1.67 -7.30 -35.71
C ALA A 477 1.32 -5.80 -35.71
N VAL A 478 0.31 -5.40 -34.93
CA VAL A 478 -0.05 -3.98 -34.74
C VAL A 478 1.13 -3.21 -34.14
N MET A 479 1.75 -3.75 -33.09
CA MET A 479 2.92 -3.11 -32.45
C MET A 479 4.09 -3.03 -33.41
N TYR A 480 4.37 -4.07 -34.19
CA TYR A 480 5.45 -4.06 -35.17
C TYR A 480 5.19 -3.03 -36.29
N ALA A 481 3.96 -2.94 -36.78
CA ALA A 481 3.57 -1.91 -37.74
C ALA A 481 3.76 -0.50 -37.16
N PHE A 482 3.35 -0.27 -35.92
CA PHE A 482 3.55 1.00 -35.21
C PHE A 482 5.04 1.36 -35.11
N LEU A 483 5.92 0.42 -34.79
CA LEU A 483 7.37 0.63 -34.76
C LEU A 483 7.94 0.90 -36.15
N TRP A 484 7.47 0.16 -37.16
CA TRP A 484 7.93 0.30 -38.54
C TRP A 484 7.68 1.70 -39.09
N TRP A 485 6.48 2.23 -38.92
CA TRP A 485 6.13 3.59 -39.32
C TRP A 485 6.63 4.66 -38.37
N GLY A 486 6.88 4.32 -37.13
CA GLY A 486 7.37 5.24 -36.10
C GLY A 486 8.87 5.54 -36.11
N GLY A 487 9.63 4.88 -36.98
CA GLY A 487 11.08 5.20 -37.14
C GLY A 487 12.05 4.03 -36.87
N LEU A 488 11.56 2.78 -36.85
CA LEU A 488 12.44 1.60 -36.69
C LEU A 488 13.50 1.52 -37.79
N PRO A 489 14.81 1.56 -37.41
CA PRO A 489 15.92 1.52 -38.38
C PRO A 489 15.89 0.28 -39.27
N GLY A 490 16.21 0.42 -40.57
CA GLY A 490 16.12 -0.67 -41.55
C GLY A 490 16.90 -1.93 -41.16
N GLY A 491 18.09 -1.79 -40.57
CA GLY A 491 18.89 -2.92 -40.10
C GLY A 491 18.31 -3.67 -38.89
N LEU A 492 17.37 -3.05 -38.16
CA LEU A 492 16.71 -3.67 -37.00
C LEU A 492 15.34 -4.28 -37.32
N ARG A 493 14.81 -4.07 -38.54
CA ARG A 493 13.49 -4.55 -38.91
C ARG A 493 13.35 -6.07 -38.77
N ILE A 494 14.26 -6.84 -39.31
CA ILE A 494 14.22 -8.30 -39.24
C ILE A 494 14.45 -8.79 -37.81
N PRO A 495 15.48 -8.36 -37.05
CA PRO A 495 15.65 -8.79 -35.65
C PRO A 495 14.46 -8.47 -34.75
N VAL A 496 13.89 -7.26 -34.84
CA VAL A 496 12.75 -6.86 -34.06
C VAL A 496 11.47 -7.60 -34.49
N GLY A 497 11.26 -7.83 -35.80
CA GLY A 497 10.12 -8.62 -36.27
C GLY A 497 10.16 -10.06 -35.76
N LEU A 498 11.30 -10.74 -35.80
CA LEU A 498 11.47 -12.07 -35.25
C LEU A 498 11.20 -12.07 -33.71
N TYR A 499 11.73 -11.07 -33.02
CA TYR A 499 11.52 -10.91 -31.59
C TYR A 499 10.03 -10.75 -31.22
N VAL A 500 9.30 -9.90 -31.95
CA VAL A 500 7.87 -9.69 -31.76
C VAL A 500 7.07 -10.98 -31.93
N VAL A 501 7.40 -11.79 -32.93
CA VAL A 501 6.75 -13.09 -33.15
C VAL A 501 7.01 -14.02 -31.96
N VAL A 502 8.26 -14.12 -31.48
CA VAL A 502 8.63 -15.05 -30.41
C VAL A 502 8.00 -14.65 -29.07
N ILE A 503 8.00 -13.36 -28.71
CA ILE A 503 7.37 -12.91 -27.46
C ILE A 503 5.84 -13.07 -27.51
N ALA A 504 5.20 -12.85 -28.67
CA ALA A 504 3.78 -13.09 -28.86
C ALA A 504 3.45 -14.58 -28.71
N CYS A 505 4.26 -15.48 -29.27
CA CYS A 505 4.14 -16.92 -29.07
C CYS A 505 4.32 -17.33 -27.61
N MET A 506 5.27 -16.71 -26.88
CA MET A 506 5.47 -16.98 -25.45
C MET A 506 4.22 -16.57 -24.63
N ALA A 507 3.66 -15.40 -24.88
CA ALA A 507 2.43 -14.96 -24.22
C ALA A 507 1.23 -15.86 -24.58
N ALA A 508 1.08 -16.24 -25.85
CA ALA A 508 0.05 -17.18 -26.31
C ALA A 508 0.13 -18.53 -25.59
N GLN A 509 1.35 -19.06 -25.44
CA GLN A 509 1.59 -20.34 -24.79
C GLN A 509 1.21 -20.30 -23.30
N ALA A 510 1.55 -19.19 -22.60
CA ALA A 510 1.18 -18.99 -21.21
C ALA A 510 -0.35 -18.86 -21.02
N ILE A 511 -1.01 -18.07 -21.88
CA ILE A 511 -2.47 -17.89 -21.87
C ILE A 511 -3.17 -19.22 -22.20
N GLY A 512 -2.67 -19.95 -23.21
CA GLY A 512 -3.20 -21.25 -23.58
C GLY A 512 -3.08 -22.27 -22.45
N ARG A 513 -1.94 -22.32 -21.77
CA ARG A 513 -1.72 -23.12 -20.56
C ARG A 513 -2.74 -22.79 -19.47
N ALA A 514 -2.91 -21.50 -19.15
CA ALA A 514 -3.87 -21.05 -18.13
C ALA A 514 -5.32 -21.48 -18.45
N ALA A 515 -5.70 -21.37 -19.73
CA ALA A 515 -7.04 -21.76 -20.18
C ALA A 515 -7.28 -23.29 -20.18
N VAL A 516 -6.22 -24.10 -20.24
CA VAL A 516 -6.31 -25.56 -20.12
C VAL A 516 -6.26 -26.01 -18.68
N ALA A 517 -5.34 -25.44 -17.88
CA ALA A 517 -5.13 -25.83 -16.49
C ALA A 517 -6.27 -25.33 -15.57
N GLY A 518 -6.87 -24.17 -15.86
CA GLY A 518 -8.00 -23.60 -15.10
C GLY A 518 -7.64 -23.13 -13.69
N ASP A 519 -6.36 -23.15 -13.30
CA ASP A 519 -5.91 -22.82 -11.96
C ASP A 519 -5.37 -21.38 -11.84
N ARG A 520 -5.38 -20.85 -10.60
CA ARG A 520 -4.93 -19.48 -10.31
C ARG A 520 -3.43 -19.26 -10.54
N ALA A 521 -2.60 -20.28 -10.38
CA ALA A 521 -1.17 -20.17 -10.56
C ALA A 521 -0.83 -20.00 -12.05
N SER A 522 -1.41 -20.83 -12.92
CA SER A 522 -1.28 -20.70 -14.38
C SER A 522 -1.83 -19.36 -14.90
N LEU A 523 -2.94 -18.85 -14.31
CA LEU A 523 -3.46 -17.52 -14.65
C LEU A 523 -2.44 -16.42 -14.31
N LYS A 524 -1.78 -16.49 -13.16
CA LYS A 524 -0.74 -15.51 -12.78
C LYS A 524 0.47 -15.56 -13.72
N VAL A 525 0.85 -16.76 -14.17
CA VAL A 525 1.91 -16.92 -15.19
C VAL A 525 1.50 -16.27 -16.51
N ALA A 526 0.24 -16.44 -16.95
CA ALA A 526 -0.28 -15.80 -18.15
C ALA A 526 -0.29 -14.27 -18.04
N VAL A 527 -0.68 -13.73 -16.88
CA VAL A 527 -0.59 -12.28 -16.58
C VAL A 527 0.88 -11.83 -16.63
N GLY A 528 1.81 -12.60 -16.04
CA GLY A 528 3.24 -12.32 -16.11
C GLY A 528 3.76 -12.27 -17.54
N ALA A 529 3.42 -13.24 -18.38
CA ALA A 529 3.81 -13.25 -19.79
C ALA A 529 3.23 -12.06 -20.57
N SER A 530 2.00 -11.63 -20.25
CA SER A 530 1.39 -10.43 -20.83
C SER A 530 2.09 -9.15 -20.39
N PHE A 531 2.51 -9.06 -19.12
CA PHE A 531 3.31 -7.94 -18.63
C PHE A 531 4.68 -7.89 -19.28
N PHE A 532 5.29 -9.04 -19.61
CA PHE A 532 6.56 -9.06 -20.34
C PHE A 532 6.38 -8.45 -21.74
N MET A 533 5.34 -8.87 -22.46
CA MET A 533 5.02 -8.30 -23.77
C MET A 533 4.74 -6.79 -23.70
N LEU A 534 4.06 -6.34 -22.65
CA LEU A 534 3.80 -4.91 -22.39
C LEU A 534 5.12 -4.16 -22.13
N SER A 535 5.98 -4.68 -21.27
CA SER A 535 7.28 -4.09 -20.94
C SER A 535 8.11 -3.84 -22.18
N ASP A 536 8.22 -4.85 -23.05
CA ASP A 536 9.03 -4.75 -24.26
C ASP A 536 8.39 -3.83 -25.31
N SER A 537 7.05 -3.77 -25.35
CA SER A 537 6.33 -2.79 -26.16
C SER A 537 6.63 -1.36 -25.71
N LEU A 538 6.63 -1.10 -24.40
CA LEU A 538 7.00 0.20 -23.83
C LEU A 538 8.45 0.55 -24.09
N LEU A 539 9.35 -0.41 -23.93
CA LEU A 539 10.79 -0.23 -24.22
C LEU A 539 11.02 0.14 -25.69
N ALA A 540 10.40 -0.61 -26.61
CA ALA A 540 10.52 -0.36 -28.04
C ALA A 540 9.90 0.98 -28.46
N THR A 541 8.74 1.33 -27.91
CA THR A 541 8.09 2.64 -28.10
C THR A 541 9.01 3.77 -27.67
N ASN A 542 9.55 3.68 -26.45
CA ASN A 542 10.45 4.70 -25.90
C ASN A 542 11.74 4.85 -26.71
N ARG A 543 12.23 3.76 -27.30
CA ARG A 543 13.48 3.74 -28.05
C ARG A 543 13.36 4.23 -29.48
N PHE A 544 12.25 3.88 -30.17
CA PHE A 544 12.16 4.02 -31.63
C PHE A 544 11.11 5.02 -32.10
N VAL A 545 10.10 5.34 -31.29
CA VAL A 545 8.97 6.14 -31.76
C VAL A 545 8.86 7.46 -31.00
N LEU A 546 8.74 7.42 -29.67
CA LEU A 546 8.61 8.62 -28.84
C LEU A 546 9.13 8.37 -27.42
N THR A 547 9.74 9.39 -26.82
CA THR A 547 10.21 9.34 -25.45
C THR A 547 9.05 9.34 -24.48
N LEU A 548 8.94 8.28 -23.66
CA LEU A 548 7.93 8.16 -22.61
C LEU A 548 8.39 8.86 -21.33
N PRO A 549 7.53 9.66 -20.69
CA PRO A 549 7.84 10.22 -19.38
C PRO A 549 8.14 9.11 -18.37
N VAL A 550 9.27 9.21 -17.67
CA VAL A 550 9.71 8.24 -16.65
C VAL A 550 9.72 6.80 -17.20
N ALA A 551 10.20 6.60 -18.44
CA ALA A 551 10.16 5.31 -19.16
C ALA A 551 10.66 4.14 -18.32
N SER A 552 11.77 4.31 -17.58
CA SER A 552 12.32 3.27 -16.71
C SER A 552 11.32 2.76 -15.66
N LEU A 553 10.42 3.62 -15.15
CA LEU A 553 9.41 3.21 -14.20
C LEU A 553 8.42 2.21 -14.83
N TRP A 554 7.87 2.55 -15.99
CA TRP A 554 6.87 1.71 -16.65
C TRP A 554 7.46 0.41 -17.20
N VAL A 555 8.62 0.50 -17.85
CA VAL A 555 9.30 -0.65 -18.44
C VAL A 555 9.76 -1.63 -17.37
N LEU A 556 10.48 -1.16 -16.34
CA LEU A 556 11.06 -2.06 -15.34
C LEU A 556 10.01 -2.58 -14.35
N ALA A 557 9.00 -1.79 -13.97
CA ALA A 557 7.93 -2.28 -13.11
C ALA A 557 7.15 -3.43 -13.76
N THR A 558 6.79 -3.30 -15.05
CA THR A 558 6.11 -4.37 -15.79
C THR A 558 7.02 -5.57 -16.03
N TYR A 559 8.29 -5.35 -16.31
CA TYR A 559 9.30 -6.39 -16.48
C TYR A 559 9.52 -7.23 -15.21
N TYR A 560 9.78 -6.58 -14.07
CA TYR A 560 10.02 -7.31 -12.82
C TYR A 560 8.76 -8.00 -12.31
N ALA A 561 7.59 -7.39 -12.50
CA ALA A 561 6.32 -8.05 -12.23
C ALA A 561 6.14 -9.32 -13.09
N ALA A 562 6.50 -9.25 -14.38
CA ALA A 562 6.48 -10.41 -15.28
C ALA A 562 7.41 -11.54 -14.79
N GLN A 563 8.67 -11.21 -14.51
CA GLN A 563 9.66 -12.19 -14.07
C GLN A 563 9.28 -12.86 -12.74
N TRP A 564 8.79 -12.06 -11.78
CA TRP A 564 8.34 -12.60 -10.50
C TRP A 564 7.10 -13.48 -10.65
N LEU A 565 6.07 -13.03 -11.38
CA LEU A 565 4.86 -13.81 -11.60
C LEU A 565 5.16 -15.16 -12.28
N ILE A 566 6.08 -15.18 -13.24
CA ILE A 566 6.53 -16.41 -13.89
C ILE A 566 7.28 -17.29 -12.88
N ALA A 567 8.34 -16.79 -12.25
CA ALA A 567 9.21 -17.58 -11.38
C ALA A 567 8.50 -18.10 -10.12
N ALA A 568 7.63 -17.27 -9.52
CA ALA A 568 6.94 -17.61 -8.27
C ALA A 568 5.72 -18.51 -8.46
N HIS A 569 5.11 -18.55 -9.64
CA HIS A 569 3.83 -19.25 -9.81
C HIS A 569 3.84 -20.38 -10.85
N VAL A 570 4.88 -20.48 -11.68
CA VAL A 570 4.96 -21.63 -12.61
C VAL A 570 5.15 -22.92 -11.84
N ARG A 571 4.35 -23.97 -12.18
CA ARG A 571 4.36 -25.29 -11.53
C ARG A 571 4.41 -26.39 -12.58
N PRO A 572 4.99 -27.57 -12.27
CA PRO A 572 4.87 -28.76 -13.11
C PRO A 572 3.41 -29.16 -13.32
N ALA A 573 3.12 -29.78 -14.46
CA ALA A 573 1.80 -30.35 -14.71
C ALA A 573 1.55 -31.51 -13.72
N GLY A 574 0.41 -31.50 -13.02
CA GLY A 574 0.05 -32.50 -12.01
C GLY A 574 -0.03 -31.98 -10.57
N GLU A 575 0.74 -30.93 -10.22
CA GLU A 575 0.63 -30.30 -8.89
C GLU A 575 -0.61 -29.39 -8.73
N ALA A 576 -1.24 -29.01 -9.82
CA ALA A 576 -2.42 -28.14 -9.82
C ALA A 576 -3.66 -28.77 -9.15
N ALA A 577 -3.74 -30.10 -9.05
CA ALA A 577 -4.88 -30.82 -8.47
C ALA A 577 -4.89 -30.79 -6.92
N ALA A 578 -3.74 -30.62 -6.27
CA ALA A 578 -3.63 -30.69 -4.81
C ALA A 578 -4.18 -29.43 -4.08
N ASP A 579 -4.15 -28.27 -4.71
CA ASP A 579 -4.63 -27.00 -4.12
C ASP A 579 -6.17 -26.80 -4.23
N GLN A 580 -6.89 -27.69 -4.91
CA GLN A 580 -8.36 -27.62 -5.06
C GLN A 580 -9.14 -28.38 -3.98
N LEU A 581 -8.47 -29.16 -3.14
CA LEU A 581 -9.12 -29.78 -1.99
C LEU A 581 -9.25 -28.72 -0.88
N PRO A 582 -10.47 -28.35 -0.46
CA PRO A 582 -10.63 -27.54 0.75
C PRO A 582 -10.01 -28.31 1.91
N ASN A 583 -9.24 -27.61 2.76
CA ASN A 583 -8.78 -28.12 4.04
C ASN A 583 -9.99 -28.61 4.86
N MET A 584 -10.40 -29.84 4.64
CA MET A 584 -11.22 -30.60 5.57
C MET A 584 -10.28 -31.01 6.70
N SER A 585 -10.07 -30.15 7.67
CA SER A 585 -9.55 -30.55 8.97
C SER A 585 -10.49 -31.65 9.52
N PRO A 586 -9.98 -32.79 9.95
CA PRO A 586 -10.82 -33.77 10.61
C PRO A 586 -11.33 -33.16 11.91
N SER A 587 -12.64 -33.11 12.06
CA SER A 587 -13.33 -32.91 13.33
C SER A 587 -12.83 -33.92 14.35
N ARG A 588 -12.12 -33.45 15.38
CA ARG A 588 -12.06 -34.08 16.69
C ARG A 588 -12.18 -33.00 17.76
#